data_0817e1d4cde750d2eb014e32b1d68e72
#
_entry.id   0817e1d4cde750d2eb014e32b1d68e72
#
_cell.length_a   1.000
_cell.length_b   1.000
_cell.length_c   1.000
_cell.angle_alpha   90.00
_cell.angle_beta   90.00
_cell.angle_gamma   90.00
#
_symmetry.space_group_name_H-M   'P 1'
#
loop_
_entity.id
_entity.type
_entity.pdbx_description
1 polymer ?
#
loop_
_entity_poly.entity_id
_entity_poly.type
_entity_poly.pdbx_seq_one_letter_code
_entity_poly.pdbx_strand_id
1 'polypeptide(L)'
;MKRLVIGALAMALAGPAAAENWNAYSRSANNVFMADVDSIAETGGVTSVRIAMVPLRGEAGDYSHSVETYEFQCGRDRWRAAGVVEMGPDGAEGDRYPEEGAEWTEVRADTMPAYLKQIACDGARADPPTWPTVKAWIDAGRP
;
A
#
# COMPACT_ATOMS: atom_id res chain seq x y z
N MET A 1 -8.76 37.41 -44.59
CA MET A 1 -8.40 37.35 -43.15
C MET A 1 -8.35 35.89 -42.71
N LYS A 2 -7.14 35.32 -42.58
CA LYS A 2 -6.94 33.91 -42.12
C LYS A 2 -6.80 33.92 -40.58
N ARG A 3 -7.74 33.30 -39.88
CA ARG A 3 -7.64 33.08 -38.45
C ARG A 3 -6.83 31.79 -38.20
N LEU A 4 -5.62 31.95 -37.62
CA LEU A 4 -4.84 30.84 -37.11
C LEU A 4 -5.48 30.40 -35.77
N VAL A 5 -5.93 29.16 -35.72
CA VAL A 5 -6.33 28.50 -34.43
C VAL A 5 -5.07 27.80 -33.94
N ILE A 6 -4.47 28.33 -32.87
CA ILE A 6 -3.37 27.70 -32.16
C ILE A 6 -4.01 26.71 -31.17
N GLY A 7 -3.97 25.44 -31.49
CA GLY A 7 -4.35 24.36 -30.58
C GLY A 7 -3.27 24.21 -29.51
N ALA A 8 -3.61 24.50 -28.26
CA ALA A 8 -2.75 24.20 -27.13
C ALA A 8 -2.79 22.70 -26.85
N LEU A 9 -1.68 22.01 -27.12
CA LEU A 9 -1.49 20.60 -26.77
C LEU A 9 -1.15 20.54 -25.27
N ALA A 10 -2.13 20.17 -24.44
CA ALA A 10 -1.90 19.89 -23.02
C ALA A 10 -1.09 18.59 -22.91
N MET A 11 0.21 18.70 -22.67
CA MET A 11 1.04 17.56 -22.24
C MET A 11 0.67 17.23 -20.78
N ALA A 12 -0.04 16.14 -20.59
CA ALA A 12 -0.18 15.51 -19.28
C ALA A 12 1.20 15.02 -18.83
N LEU A 13 1.82 15.70 -17.89
CA LEU A 13 3.01 15.22 -17.18
C LEU A 13 2.57 14.05 -16.32
N ALA A 14 2.74 12.82 -16.81
CA ALA A 14 2.74 11.64 -15.96
C ALA A 14 3.95 11.80 -15.02
N GLY A 15 3.70 12.13 -13.75
CA GLY A 15 4.73 12.13 -12.73
C GLY A 15 5.36 10.73 -12.65
N PRO A 16 6.63 10.61 -12.22
CA PRO A 16 7.23 9.30 -12.02
C PRO A 16 6.35 8.51 -11.04
N ALA A 17 6.01 7.28 -11.44
CA ALA A 17 5.37 6.35 -10.51
C ALA A 17 6.31 6.23 -9.30
N ALA A 18 5.77 6.45 -8.08
CA ALA A 18 6.57 6.27 -6.87
C ALA A 18 7.11 4.84 -6.86
N ALA A 19 8.41 4.69 -6.59
CA ALA A 19 9.01 3.37 -6.46
C ALA A 19 8.31 2.64 -5.31
N GLU A 20 8.00 1.37 -5.52
CA GLU A 20 7.43 0.49 -4.50
C GLU A 20 8.53 -0.40 -3.92
N ASN A 21 8.41 -0.74 -2.64
CA ASN A 21 9.35 -1.62 -1.96
C ASN A 21 8.60 -2.44 -0.91
N TRP A 22 8.13 -3.60 -1.34
CA TRP A 22 7.26 -4.46 -0.55
C TRP A 22 8.07 -5.39 0.35
N ASN A 23 7.86 -5.26 1.64
CA ASN A 23 8.48 -6.07 2.69
C ASN A 23 7.43 -7.00 3.30
N ALA A 24 7.53 -8.31 3.06
CA ALA A 24 6.62 -9.31 3.61
C ALA A 24 6.90 -9.47 5.11
N TYR A 25 5.98 -9.03 5.97
CA TYR A 25 6.21 -8.97 7.41
C TYR A 25 5.32 -9.94 8.21
N SER A 26 4.25 -10.46 7.63
CA SER A 26 3.34 -11.35 8.35
C SER A 26 2.63 -12.30 7.39
N ARG A 27 2.18 -13.44 7.92
CA ARG A 27 1.39 -14.45 7.21
C ARG A 27 0.25 -14.95 8.07
N SER A 28 -0.87 -15.21 7.43
CA SER A 28 -1.97 -16.01 7.97
C SER A 28 -2.02 -17.37 7.24
N ALA A 29 -3.04 -18.17 7.52
CA ALA A 29 -3.26 -19.43 6.80
C ALA A 29 -3.51 -19.23 5.29
N ASN A 30 -4.02 -18.07 4.87
CA ASN A 30 -4.48 -17.83 3.51
C ASN A 30 -3.79 -16.65 2.81
N ASN A 31 -3.17 -15.74 3.56
CA ASN A 31 -2.61 -14.52 2.99
C ASN A 31 -1.22 -14.21 3.54
N VAL A 32 -0.41 -13.55 2.72
CA VAL A 32 0.75 -12.78 3.16
C VAL A 32 0.38 -11.31 3.28
N PHE A 33 0.98 -10.63 4.24
CA PHE A 33 0.87 -9.18 4.43
C PHE A 33 2.22 -8.54 4.14
N MET A 34 2.21 -7.55 3.25
CA MET A 34 3.41 -6.87 2.77
C MET A 34 3.24 -5.37 2.97
N ALA A 35 4.24 -4.74 3.59
CA ALA A 35 4.28 -3.28 3.73
C ALA A 35 5.09 -2.67 2.58
N ASP A 36 4.53 -1.68 1.90
CA ASP A 36 5.28 -0.84 0.98
C ASP A 36 6.05 0.20 1.79
N VAL A 37 7.30 -0.12 2.10
CA VAL A 37 8.11 0.70 3.00
C VAL A 37 8.53 2.03 2.38
N ASP A 38 8.50 2.15 1.05
CA ASP A 38 8.74 3.40 0.35
C ASP A 38 7.51 4.31 0.29
N SER A 39 6.32 3.77 0.63
CA SER A 39 5.09 4.56 0.78
C SER A 39 4.97 5.28 2.12
N ILE A 40 5.84 4.95 3.09
CA ILE A 40 5.76 5.54 4.42
C ILE A 40 6.02 7.04 4.33
N ALA A 41 5.04 7.84 4.74
CA ALA A 41 5.10 9.29 4.69
C ALA A 41 4.40 9.91 5.91
N GLU A 42 4.97 10.96 6.43
CA GLU A 42 4.39 11.74 7.53
C GLU A 42 3.92 13.09 7.00
N THR A 43 2.68 13.45 7.36
CA THR A 43 2.06 14.74 7.03
C THR A 43 1.20 15.19 8.21
N GLY A 44 1.54 16.33 8.79
CA GLY A 44 0.73 16.92 9.88
C GLY A 44 0.62 16.05 11.13
N GLY A 45 1.65 15.30 11.48
CA GLY A 45 1.66 14.39 12.64
C GLY A 45 0.98 13.04 12.39
N VAL A 46 0.60 12.77 11.14
CA VAL A 46 0.01 11.49 10.71
C VAL A 46 0.98 10.78 9.78
N THR A 47 1.36 9.56 10.14
CA THR A 47 2.20 8.69 9.31
C THR A 47 1.33 7.66 8.61
N SER A 48 1.43 7.56 7.30
CA SER A 48 0.70 6.59 6.49
C SER A 48 1.62 5.50 5.95
N VAL A 49 1.05 4.30 5.72
CA VAL A 49 1.72 3.18 5.07
C VAL A 49 0.71 2.37 4.27
N ARG A 50 1.11 1.88 3.09
CA ARG A 50 0.31 0.96 2.26
C ARG A 50 0.65 -0.48 2.60
N ILE A 51 -0.38 -1.30 2.77
CA ILE A 51 -0.27 -2.72 3.11
C ILE A 51 -1.01 -3.53 2.06
N ALA A 52 -0.30 -4.45 1.39
CA ALA A 52 -0.92 -5.43 0.52
C ALA A 52 -1.28 -6.69 1.31
N MET A 53 -2.50 -7.16 1.12
CA MET A 53 -2.96 -8.48 1.54
C MET A 53 -3.07 -9.36 0.30
N VAL A 54 -2.16 -10.31 0.16
CA VAL A 54 -1.99 -11.12 -1.04
C VAL A 54 -2.31 -12.57 -0.74
N PRO A 55 -3.21 -13.23 -1.50
CA PRO A 55 -3.49 -14.65 -1.31
C PRO A 55 -2.22 -15.50 -1.47
N LEU A 56 -1.99 -16.43 -0.55
CA LEU A 56 -0.88 -17.39 -0.62
C LEU A 56 -1.07 -18.42 -1.74
N ARG A 57 -2.31 -18.61 -2.19
CA ARG A 57 -2.67 -19.54 -3.25
C ARG A 57 -3.43 -18.82 -4.34
N GLY A 58 -3.19 -19.18 -5.57
CA GLY A 58 -3.83 -18.63 -6.75
C GLY A 58 -3.25 -19.25 -8.01
N GLU A 59 -3.91 -19.05 -9.12
CA GLU A 59 -3.43 -19.51 -10.43
C GLU A 59 -2.22 -18.68 -10.87
N ALA A 60 -1.39 -19.26 -11.72
CA ALA A 60 -0.31 -18.53 -12.36
C ALA A 60 -0.87 -17.38 -13.19
N GLY A 61 -0.33 -16.18 -13.02
CA GLY A 61 -0.81 -14.99 -13.72
C GLY A 61 -2.04 -14.31 -13.11
N ASP A 62 -2.55 -14.81 -11.99
CA ASP A 62 -3.57 -14.10 -11.18
C ASP A 62 -2.87 -13.21 -10.14
N TYR A 63 -2.95 -11.91 -10.36
CA TYR A 63 -2.34 -10.87 -9.51
C TYR A 63 -3.33 -10.20 -8.54
N SER A 64 -4.53 -10.79 -8.38
CA SER A 64 -5.55 -10.24 -7.49
C SER A 64 -5.05 -10.14 -6.05
N HIS A 65 -5.20 -8.96 -5.46
CA HIS A 65 -4.91 -8.68 -4.06
C HIS A 65 -5.60 -7.38 -3.65
N SER A 66 -5.60 -7.05 -2.37
CA SER A 66 -6.04 -5.74 -1.89
C SER A 66 -4.87 -4.93 -1.34
N VAL A 67 -4.97 -3.60 -1.46
CA VAL A 67 -4.02 -2.67 -0.84
C VAL A 67 -4.80 -1.74 0.08
N GLU A 68 -4.52 -1.81 1.36
CA GLU A 68 -5.11 -0.99 2.39
C GLU A 68 -4.12 0.08 2.87
N THR A 69 -4.60 1.29 3.10
CA THR A 69 -3.79 2.36 3.71
C THR A 69 -4.11 2.44 5.19
N TYR A 70 -3.06 2.37 6.00
CA TYR A 70 -3.12 2.59 7.44
C TYR A 70 -2.50 3.93 7.80
N GLU A 71 -3.09 4.61 8.75
CA GLU A 71 -2.60 5.86 9.29
C GLU A 71 -2.34 5.73 10.80
N PHE A 72 -1.25 6.34 11.24
CA PHE A 72 -0.81 6.34 12.64
C PHE A 72 -0.55 7.75 13.15
N GLN A 73 -1.02 8.03 14.35
CA GLN A 73 -0.51 9.12 15.18
C GLN A 73 0.58 8.55 16.09
N CYS A 74 1.81 8.50 15.61
CA CYS A 74 2.92 7.80 16.28
C CYS A 74 3.13 8.28 17.73
N GLY A 75 3.02 9.58 17.97
CA GLY A 75 3.19 10.17 19.29
C GLY A 75 2.01 9.99 20.26
N ARG A 76 0.89 9.44 19.79
CA ARG A 76 -0.36 9.26 20.56
C ARG A 76 -0.83 7.82 20.63
N ASP A 77 -0.08 6.88 20.09
CA ASP A 77 -0.43 5.46 20.02
C ASP A 77 -1.84 5.21 19.45
N ARG A 78 -2.16 5.88 18.35
CA ARG A 78 -3.45 5.74 17.67
C ARG A 78 -3.29 5.39 16.21
N TRP A 79 -4.26 4.66 15.68
CA TRP A 79 -4.32 4.24 14.29
C TRP A 79 -5.72 4.29 13.72
N ARG A 80 -5.82 4.29 12.41
CA ARG A 80 -7.06 4.09 11.67
C ARG A 80 -6.76 3.53 10.27
N ALA A 81 -7.76 2.88 9.65
CA ALA A 81 -7.75 2.58 8.23
C ALA A 81 -8.18 3.83 7.43
N ALA A 82 -7.56 4.06 6.28
CA ALA A 82 -7.85 5.21 5.42
C ALA A 82 -8.38 4.81 4.04
N GLY A 83 -8.64 3.53 3.81
CA GLY A 83 -9.27 3.02 2.62
C GLY A 83 -8.57 1.80 2.03
N VAL A 84 -9.26 1.16 1.10
CA VAL A 84 -8.81 -0.06 0.40
C VAL A 84 -8.92 0.16 -1.10
N VAL A 85 -7.96 -0.39 -1.83
CA VAL A 85 -8.00 -0.52 -3.29
C VAL A 85 -7.93 -2.01 -3.62
N GLU A 86 -8.88 -2.50 -4.40
CA GLU A 86 -8.86 -3.86 -4.93
C GLU A 86 -8.04 -3.88 -6.22
N MET A 87 -7.09 -4.80 -6.30
CA MET A 87 -6.26 -5.02 -7.47
C MET A 87 -6.81 -6.21 -8.24
N GLY A 88 -7.06 -6.02 -9.53
CA GLY A 88 -7.63 -7.05 -10.40
C GLY A 88 -6.66 -8.17 -10.77
N PRO A 89 -7.16 -9.21 -11.49
CA PRO A 89 -6.34 -10.35 -11.91
C PRO A 89 -5.16 -9.98 -12.81
N ASP A 90 -5.23 -8.85 -13.50
CA ASP A 90 -4.15 -8.28 -14.32
C ASP A 90 -3.15 -7.44 -13.53
N GLY A 91 -3.38 -7.25 -12.22
CA GLY A 91 -2.59 -6.40 -11.34
C GLY A 91 -2.90 -4.91 -11.44
N ALA A 92 -3.90 -4.51 -12.24
CA ALA A 92 -4.34 -3.13 -12.32
C ALA A 92 -5.28 -2.77 -11.18
N GLU A 93 -5.32 -1.48 -10.83
CA GLU A 93 -6.27 -0.98 -9.84
C GLU A 93 -7.71 -1.15 -10.35
N GLY A 94 -8.54 -1.73 -9.50
CA GLY A 94 -9.98 -1.87 -9.68
C GLY A 94 -10.74 -0.91 -8.77
N ASP A 95 -11.67 -1.47 -7.99
CA ASP A 95 -12.53 -0.68 -7.12
C ASP A 95 -11.75 -0.05 -5.96
N ARG A 96 -12.15 1.18 -5.61
CA ARG A 96 -11.61 1.93 -4.49
C ARG A 96 -12.69 2.16 -3.45
N TYR A 97 -12.35 1.92 -2.21
CA TYR A 97 -13.21 2.13 -1.05
C TYR A 97 -12.50 3.09 -0.09
N PRO A 98 -12.57 4.41 -0.35
CA PRO A 98 -11.97 5.38 0.55
C PRO A 98 -12.72 5.39 1.88
N GLU A 99 -11.98 5.47 2.98
CA GLU A 99 -12.54 5.63 4.30
C GLU A 99 -12.12 7.00 4.84
N GLU A 100 -13.01 7.98 4.64
CA GLU A 100 -12.81 9.33 5.12
C GLU A 100 -13.42 9.50 6.51
N GLY A 101 -12.65 10.08 7.44
CA GLY A 101 -13.13 10.39 8.78
C GLY A 101 -13.29 9.17 9.70
N ALA A 102 -12.61 8.06 9.43
CA ALA A 102 -12.55 6.95 10.38
C ALA A 102 -12.03 7.42 11.75
N GLU A 103 -12.64 6.92 12.81
CA GLU A 103 -12.24 7.27 14.18
C GLU A 103 -10.86 6.69 14.52
N TRP A 104 -10.09 7.46 15.27
CA TRP A 104 -8.81 7.02 15.79
C TRP A 104 -9.01 5.99 16.91
N THR A 105 -8.38 4.83 16.74
CA THR A 105 -8.41 3.72 17.68
C THR A 105 -7.07 3.61 18.40
N GLU A 106 -7.09 3.24 19.67
CA GLU A 106 -5.86 2.99 20.44
C GLU A 106 -5.10 1.77 19.90
N VAL A 107 -3.79 1.92 19.76
CA VAL A 107 -2.89 0.80 19.43
C VAL A 107 -2.72 -0.06 20.68
N ARG A 108 -3.21 -1.30 20.62
CA ARG A 108 -3.06 -2.26 21.71
C ARG A 108 -1.88 -3.16 21.46
N ALA A 109 -1.14 -3.49 22.52
CA ALA A 109 -0.03 -4.45 22.44
C ALA A 109 -0.48 -5.81 21.85
N ASP A 110 0.44 -6.50 21.19
CA ASP A 110 0.23 -7.82 20.59
C ASP A 110 -0.89 -7.88 19.54
N THR A 111 -1.14 -6.77 18.86
CA THR A 111 -2.11 -6.67 17.78
C THR A 111 -1.42 -6.35 16.44
N MET A 112 -2.13 -6.59 15.33
CA MET A 112 -1.64 -6.22 14.00
C MET A 112 -1.33 -4.71 13.90
N PRO A 113 -2.16 -3.78 14.37
CA PRO A 113 -1.82 -2.36 14.36
C PRO A 113 -0.56 -2.02 15.19
N ALA A 114 -0.28 -2.73 16.28
CA ALA A 114 0.94 -2.52 17.05
C ALA A 114 2.20 -2.88 16.24
N TYR A 115 2.14 -3.98 15.49
CA TYR A 115 3.24 -4.38 14.64
C TYR A 115 3.43 -3.43 13.45
N LEU A 116 2.32 -3.03 12.81
CA LEU A 116 2.36 -2.03 11.74
C LEU A 116 2.89 -0.68 12.20
N LYS A 117 2.57 -0.27 13.43
CA LYS A 117 3.13 0.93 14.03
C LYS A 117 4.66 0.86 14.14
N GLN A 118 5.22 -0.29 14.55
CA GLN A 118 6.67 -0.46 14.57
C GLN A 118 7.29 -0.29 13.17
N ILE A 119 6.62 -0.78 12.13
CA ILE A 119 7.07 -0.60 10.75
C ILE A 119 6.99 0.88 10.34
N ALA A 120 5.85 1.51 10.54
CA ALA A 120 5.57 2.86 10.06
C ALA A 120 6.27 3.95 10.89
N CYS A 121 6.31 3.79 12.23
CA CYS A 121 6.78 4.82 13.15
C CYS A 121 8.23 4.61 13.62
N ASP A 122 8.66 3.34 13.79
CA ASP A 122 9.93 3.00 14.42
C ASP A 122 10.96 2.42 13.44
N GLY A 123 10.59 2.29 12.17
CA GLY A 123 11.49 1.80 11.12
C GLY A 123 11.76 0.30 11.14
N ALA A 124 10.94 -0.48 11.85
CA ALA A 124 11.07 -1.95 11.84
C ALA A 124 10.86 -2.52 10.43
N ARG A 125 11.63 -3.54 10.10
CA ARG A 125 11.55 -4.26 8.81
C ARG A 125 11.65 -5.75 9.08
N ALA A 126 10.92 -6.54 8.27
CA ALA A 126 11.14 -7.98 8.22
C ALA A 126 12.43 -8.30 7.45
N ASP A 127 12.91 -9.52 7.62
CA ASP A 127 14.10 -9.98 6.90
C ASP A 127 13.90 -9.93 5.38
N PRO A 128 14.97 -9.64 4.61
CA PRO A 128 14.92 -9.71 3.15
C PRO A 128 14.56 -11.13 2.66
N PRO A 129 14.05 -11.25 1.41
CA PRO A 129 14.09 -10.22 0.38
C PRO A 129 12.94 -9.22 0.46
N THR A 130 13.15 -8.03 -0.11
CA THR A 130 12.09 -7.09 -0.47
C THR A 130 11.75 -7.23 -1.95
N TRP A 131 10.55 -6.78 -2.34
CA TRP A 131 10.01 -6.99 -3.68
C TRP A 131 9.67 -5.64 -4.33
N PRO A 132 10.08 -5.40 -5.57
CA PRO A 132 9.78 -4.13 -6.27
C PRO A 132 8.31 -3.96 -6.59
N THR A 133 7.54 -5.05 -6.67
CA THR A 133 6.08 -5.06 -6.86
C THR A 133 5.49 -6.29 -6.20
N VAL A 134 4.21 -6.24 -5.85
CA VAL A 134 3.45 -7.44 -5.43
C VAL A 134 3.44 -8.49 -6.54
N LYS A 135 3.33 -8.04 -7.80
CA LYS A 135 3.41 -8.93 -8.98
C LYS A 135 4.71 -9.75 -8.98
N ALA A 136 5.86 -9.12 -8.72
CA ALA A 136 7.15 -9.82 -8.67
C ALA A 136 7.18 -10.91 -7.61
N TRP A 137 6.56 -10.70 -6.45
CA TRP A 137 6.42 -11.71 -5.41
C TRP A 137 5.55 -12.89 -5.85
N ILE A 138 4.43 -12.61 -6.53
CA ILE A 138 3.53 -13.63 -7.09
C ILE A 138 4.26 -14.45 -8.16
N ASP A 139 4.95 -13.78 -9.10
CA ASP A 139 5.70 -14.44 -10.20
C ASP A 139 6.85 -15.31 -9.66
N ALA A 140 7.40 -15.00 -8.50
CA ALA A 140 8.42 -15.82 -7.83
C ALA A 140 7.85 -17.09 -7.17
N GLY A 141 6.54 -17.33 -7.29
CA GLY A 141 5.87 -18.51 -6.76
C GLY A 141 5.30 -18.33 -5.35
N ARG A 142 5.10 -17.09 -4.91
CA ARG A 142 4.52 -16.75 -3.58
C ARG A 142 5.36 -17.35 -2.43
N PRO A 143 6.69 -17.08 -2.35
CA PRO A 143 7.62 -17.69 -1.39
C PRO A 143 7.33 -17.36 0.07
#